data_77c3cde0a4c3b4644b4f60b492f25bb4
#
_entry.id   77c3cde0a4c3b4644b4f60b492f25bb4
#
_cell.length_a   1.000
_cell.length_b   1.000
_cell.length_c   1.000
_cell.angle_alpha   90.00
_cell.angle_beta   90.00
_cell.angle_gamma   90.00
#
_symmetry.space_group_name_H-M   'P 1'
#
loop_
_entity.id
_entity.type
_entity.pdbx_description
1 polymer ?
#
loop_
_entity_poly.entity_id
_entity_poly.type
_entity_poly.pdbx_seq_one_letter_code
_entity_poly.pdbx_strand_id
1 'polypeptide(L)'
;MAWKTNPLYGWCAKNKKKDGTNYNIYTDGLKIYTTIDSRMQKYAEEAVYEHVAKYLQPRFFKEKRGRKTAPYTNELTPEEVNTILERSVRQSDRYREMKAAGCSEEEIRKAFNTKHEMSVFSWEGEKDTIMTPLDSIRYYKHFLRAGFMSMDPIT
;
A
#
# COMPACT_ATOMS: atom_id res chain seq x y z
N MET A 1 -14.66 -5.63 4.12
CA MET A 1 -15.40 -6.49 5.10
C MET A 1 -14.54 -7.52 5.85
N ALA A 2 -13.27 -7.73 5.50
CA ALA A 2 -12.33 -8.61 6.24
C ALA A 2 -12.03 -8.16 7.69
N TRP A 3 -12.38 -6.95 8.04
CA TRP A 3 -12.15 -6.35 9.35
C TRP A 3 -12.94 -6.99 10.51
N LYS A 4 -14.15 -7.49 10.24
CA LYS A 4 -15.03 -8.03 11.29
C LYS A 4 -14.57 -9.37 11.86
N THR A 5 -13.73 -10.10 11.13
CA THR A 5 -13.20 -11.41 11.54
C THR A 5 -11.76 -11.34 12.05
N ASN A 6 -11.07 -10.20 11.90
CA ASN A 6 -9.71 -10.04 12.39
C ASN A 6 -9.70 -10.04 13.93
N PRO A 7 -8.83 -10.84 14.60
CA PRO A 7 -8.75 -10.89 16.06
C PRO A 7 -8.55 -9.54 16.74
N LEU A 8 -7.78 -8.64 16.13
CA LEU A 8 -7.52 -7.29 16.66
C LEU A 8 -8.72 -6.35 16.52
N TYR A 9 -9.35 -6.31 15.34
CA TYR A 9 -10.48 -5.43 15.08
C TYR A 9 -11.82 -6.08 15.42
N GLY A 10 -11.89 -7.41 15.38
CA GLY A 10 -13.07 -8.18 15.78
C GLY A 10 -13.40 -8.08 17.26
N TRP A 11 -12.44 -7.69 18.12
CA TRP A 11 -12.67 -7.54 19.55
C TRP A 11 -13.74 -6.49 19.86
N CYS A 12 -13.65 -5.32 19.26
CA CYS A 12 -14.64 -4.24 19.44
C CYS A 12 -16.05 -4.62 18.96
N ALA A 13 -16.16 -5.48 17.94
CA ALA A 13 -17.44 -5.97 17.46
C ALA A 13 -18.05 -7.04 18.38
N LYS A 14 -17.20 -7.81 19.08
CA LYS A 14 -17.60 -8.91 19.97
C LYS A 14 -17.84 -8.46 21.41
N ASN A 15 -17.24 -7.35 21.82
CA ASN A 15 -17.33 -6.84 23.18
C ASN A 15 -18.17 -5.55 23.21
N LYS A 16 -19.04 -5.48 24.21
CA LYS A 16 -19.93 -4.35 24.38
C LYS A 16 -19.59 -3.57 25.65
N LYS A 17 -19.84 -2.29 25.62
CA LYS A 17 -19.83 -1.43 26.80
C LYS A 17 -20.98 -1.76 27.73
N LYS A 18 -20.97 -1.20 28.93
CA LYS A 18 -22.05 -1.34 29.91
C LYS A 18 -23.40 -0.83 29.41
N ASP A 19 -23.38 0.14 28.48
CA ASP A 19 -24.58 0.70 27.83
C ASP A 19 -25.10 -0.12 26.64
N GLY A 20 -24.48 -1.27 26.34
CA GLY A 20 -24.86 -2.16 25.24
C GLY A 20 -24.30 -1.77 23.87
N THR A 21 -23.61 -0.63 23.75
CA THR A 21 -22.95 -0.21 22.49
C THR A 21 -21.60 -0.92 22.30
N ASN A 22 -21.14 -1.00 21.05
CA ASN A 22 -19.84 -1.56 20.75
C ASN A 22 -18.71 -0.58 21.12
N TYR A 23 -17.54 -1.11 21.52
CA TYR A 23 -16.36 -0.29 21.66
C TYR A 23 -15.90 0.28 20.31
N ASN A 24 -15.44 1.53 20.33
CA ASN A 24 -14.82 2.18 19.19
C ASN A 24 -13.32 2.39 19.49
N ILE A 25 -12.46 1.80 18.65
CA ILE A 25 -11.01 1.81 18.84
C ILE A 25 -10.42 3.24 18.82
N TYR A 26 -11.10 4.19 18.17
CA TYR A 26 -10.60 5.56 17.99
C TYR A 26 -11.10 6.53 19.06
N THR A 27 -12.27 6.28 19.65
CA THR A 27 -12.94 7.28 20.51
C THR A 27 -13.05 6.85 21.96
N ASP A 28 -12.95 5.56 22.28
CA ASP A 28 -13.23 5.07 23.64
C ASP A 28 -11.99 4.98 24.54
N GLY A 29 -10.85 5.54 24.11
CA GLY A 29 -9.63 5.62 24.93
C GLY A 29 -9.05 4.25 25.34
N LEU A 30 -9.19 3.22 24.50
CA LEU A 30 -8.71 1.88 24.77
C LEU A 30 -7.18 1.85 24.89
N LYS A 31 -6.67 1.17 25.90
CA LYS A 31 -5.24 0.87 26.04
C LYS A 31 -4.93 -0.43 25.29
N ILE A 32 -4.20 -0.31 24.19
CA ILE A 32 -3.82 -1.46 23.37
C ILE A 32 -2.38 -1.82 23.65
N TYR A 33 -2.15 -3.01 24.21
CA TYR A 33 -0.81 -3.54 24.44
C TYR A 33 -0.40 -4.37 23.23
N THR A 34 0.76 -4.04 22.66
CA THR A 34 1.32 -4.75 21.49
C THR A 34 2.67 -5.37 21.85
N THR A 35 3.12 -6.31 21.04
CA THR A 35 4.45 -6.92 21.15
C THR A 35 5.53 -6.10 20.42
N ILE A 36 5.19 -4.91 19.93
CA ILE A 36 6.12 -4.05 19.18
C ILE A 36 7.06 -3.36 20.19
N ASP A 37 8.37 -3.58 20.06
CA ASP A 37 9.39 -2.76 20.68
C ASP A 37 9.69 -1.56 19.79
N SER A 38 9.40 -0.35 20.28
CA SER A 38 9.54 0.89 19.50
C SER A 38 11.00 1.19 19.10
N ARG A 39 11.99 0.73 19.90
CA ARG A 39 13.43 0.91 19.59
C ARG A 39 13.84 -0.01 18.45
N MET A 40 13.41 -1.28 18.48
CA MET A 40 13.65 -2.24 17.41
C MET A 40 12.98 -1.80 16.12
N GLN A 41 11.74 -1.29 16.21
CA GLN A 41 11.02 -0.73 15.06
C GLN A 41 11.81 0.43 14.45
N LYS A 42 12.27 1.38 15.26
CA LYS A 42 13.08 2.50 14.81
C LYS A 42 14.36 2.06 14.11
N TYR A 43 15.10 1.12 14.68
CA TYR A 43 16.33 0.60 14.05
C TYR A 43 16.05 -0.10 12.73
N ALA A 44 14.96 -0.85 12.64
CA ALA A 44 14.55 -1.50 11.39
C ALA A 44 14.20 -0.47 10.32
N GLU A 45 13.45 0.58 10.66
CA GLU A 45 13.11 1.68 9.75
C GLU A 45 14.35 2.44 9.29
N GLU A 46 15.27 2.77 10.19
CA GLU A 46 16.54 3.42 9.86
C GLU A 46 17.38 2.55 8.91
N ALA A 47 17.51 1.25 9.19
CA ALA A 47 18.26 0.32 8.35
C ALA A 47 17.63 0.19 6.95
N VAL A 48 16.30 0.11 6.86
CA VAL A 48 15.58 0.09 5.57
C VAL A 48 15.80 1.40 4.82
N TYR A 49 15.68 2.54 5.48
CA TYR A 49 15.89 3.83 4.86
C TYR A 49 17.33 3.98 4.32
N GLU A 50 18.33 3.64 5.12
CA GLU A 50 19.73 3.75 4.67
C GLU A 50 20.06 2.80 3.53
N HIS A 51 19.64 1.55 3.62
CA HIS A 51 20.01 0.57 2.61
C HIS A 51 19.09 0.62 1.38
N VAL A 52 17.78 0.67 1.58
CA VAL A 52 16.83 0.65 0.45
C VAL A 52 16.70 2.02 -0.18
N ALA A 53 16.40 3.07 0.60
CA ALA A 53 16.15 4.40 0.06
C ALA A 53 17.41 5.06 -0.50
N LYS A 54 18.49 5.09 0.29
CA LYS A 54 19.72 5.80 -0.11
C LYS A 54 20.64 5.01 -1.04
N TYR A 55 20.64 3.69 -0.94
CA TYR A 55 21.60 2.86 -1.70
C TYR A 55 20.96 2.11 -2.87
N LEU A 56 19.94 1.27 -2.62
CA LEU A 56 19.37 0.41 -3.66
C LEU A 56 18.45 1.17 -4.62
N GLN A 57 17.58 2.02 -4.11
CA GLN A 57 16.58 2.72 -4.94
C GLN A 57 17.18 3.60 -6.03
N PRO A 58 18.20 4.44 -5.75
CA PRO A 58 18.84 5.25 -6.80
C PRO A 58 19.50 4.37 -7.87
N ARG A 59 20.12 3.25 -7.48
CA ARG A 59 20.72 2.29 -8.43
C ARG A 59 19.68 1.61 -9.27
N PHE A 60 18.58 1.20 -8.69
CA PHE A 60 17.45 0.63 -9.41
C PHE A 60 16.88 1.61 -10.43
N PHE A 61 16.65 2.87 -10.06
CA PHE A 61 16.20 3.88 -11.00
C PHE A 61 17.22 4.11 -12.13
N LYS A 62 18.50 4.14 -11.82
CA LYS A 62 19.56 4.29 -12.82
C LYS A 62 19.58 3.10 -13.79
N GLU A 63 19.48 1.89 -13.27
CA GLU A 63 19.45 0.65 -14.08
C GLU A 63 18.23 0.59 -14.99
N LYS A 64 17.06 0.97 -14.49
CA LYS A 64 15.78 0.90 -15.23
C LYS A 64 15.52 2.09 -16.16
N ARG A 65 16.34 3.14 -16.10
CA ARG A 65 16.18 4.33 -16.92
C ARG A 65 16.20 3.98 -18.42
N GLY A 66 15.17 4.43 -19.16
CA GLY A 66 15.06 4.25 -20.61
C GLY A 66 14.66 2.85 -21.07
N ARG A 67 14.43 1.90 -20.17
CA ARG A 67 13.93 0.57 -20.54
C ARG A 67 12.42 0.62 -20.77
N LYS A 68 11.94 0.04 -21.90
CA LYS A 68 10.51 0.04 -22.29
C LYS A 68 9.61 -0.70 -21.29
N THR A 69 10.12 -1.73 -20.64
CA THR A 69 9.39 -2.59 -19.70
C THR A 69 9.62 -2.20 -18.24
N ALA A 70 10.31 -1.06 -17.98
CA ALA A 70 10.57 -0.62 -16.62
C ALA A 70 9.27 -0.54 -15.79
N PRO A 71 9.31 -0.94 -14.52
CA PRO A 71 10.45 -1.42 -13.71
C PRO A 71 10.75 -2.92 -13.85
N TYR A 72 10.04 -3.62 -14.71
CA TYR A 72 10.13 -5.07 -14.88
C TYR A 72 11.40 -5.48 -15.64
N THR A 73 11.59 -6.80 -15.78
CA THR A 73 12.65 -7.36 -16.62
C THR A 73 12.43 -7.06 -18.11
N ASN A 74 13.51 -7.05 -18.88
CA ASN A 74 13.43 -6.87 -20.33
C ASN A 74 12.87 -8.12 -21.06
N GLU A 75 12.74 -9.24 -20.35
CA GLU A 75 12.18 -10.48 -20.89
C GLU A 75 10.66 -10.43 -21.04
N LEU A 76 9.99 -9.51 -20.32
CA LEU A 76 8.54 -9.34 -20.42
C LEU A 76 8.16 -8.57 -21.70
N THR A 77 7.13 -9.06 -22.33
CA THR A 77 6.48 -8.35 -23.45
C THR A 77 5.62 -7.18 -22.93
N PRO A 78 5.32 -6.18 -23.77
CA PRO A 78 4.41 -5.10 -23.41
C PRO A 78 3.02 -5.60 -22.98
N GLU A 79 2.54 -6.68 -23.57
CA GLU A 79 1.25 -7.32 -23.26
C GLU A 79 1.25 -7.90 -21.85
N GLU A 80 2.33 -8.56 -21.46
CA GLU A 80 2.49 -9.10 -20.10
C GLU A 80 2.56 -7.96 -19.06
N VAL A 81 3.29 -6.89 -19.36
CA VAL A 81 3.32 -5.69 -18.51
C VAL A 81 1.93 -5.09 -18.34
N ASN A 82 1.15 -4.97 -19.43
CA ASN A 82 -0.22 -4.49 -19.37
C ASN A 82 -1.10 -5.42 -18.51
N THR A 83 -0.96 -6.72 -18.65
CA THR A 83 -1.69 -7.70 -17.82
C THR A 83 -1.40 -7.52 -16.33
N ILE A 84 -0.13 -7.29 -15.97
CA ILE A 84 0.27 -7.01 -14.58
C ILE A 84 -0.37 -5.70 -14.07
N LEU A 85 -0.40 -4.67 -14.89
CA LEU A 85 -1.02 -3.39 -14.54
C LEU A 85 -2.53 -3.51 -14.39
N GLU A 86 -3.22 -4.19 -15.30
CA GLU A 86 -4.66 -4.45 -15.20
C GLU A 86 -5.02 -5.24 -13.94
N ARG A 87 -4.22 -6.26 -13.59
CA ARG A 87 -4.39 -6.96 -12.32
C ARG A 87 -4.26 -6.02 -11.13
N SER A 88 -3.29 -5.11 -11.15
CA SER A 88 -3.10 -4.13 -10.09
C SER A 88 -4.25 -3.12 -9.99
N VAL A 89 -4.81 -2.70 -11.13
CA VAL A 89 -6.02 -1.88 -11.19
C VAL A 89 -7.19 -2.60 -10.51
N ARG A 90 -7.46 -3.85 -10.89
CA ARG A 90 -8.58 -4.65 -10.32
C ARG A 90 -8.42 -4.94 -8.83
N GLN A 91 -7.19 -4.98 -8.32
CA GLN A 91 -6.90 -5.17 -6.91
C GLN A 91 -6.96 -3.88 -6.08
N SER A 92 -7.04 -2.71 -6.71
CA SER A 92 -7.14 -1.43 -6.01
C SER A 92 -8.50 -1.22 -5.35
N ASP A 93 -8.50 -0.50 -4.22
CA ASP A 93 -9.74 -0.17 -3.52
C ASP A 93 -10.67 0.66 -4.42
N ARG A 94 -10.12 1.63 -5.14
CA ARG A 94 -10.87 2.44 -6.10
C ARG A 94 -11.66 1.61 -7.11
N TYR A 95 -11.04 0.57 -7.70
CA TYR A 95 -11.74 -0.32 -8.63
C TYR A 95 -12.88 -1.05 -7.92
N ARG A 96 -12.61 -1.59 -6.73
CA ARG A 96 -13.62 -2.33 -5.95
C ARG A 96 -14.80 -1.47 -5.53
N GLU A 97 -14.54 -0.22 -5.13
CA GLU A 97 -15.57 0.75 -4.77
C GLU A 97 -16.42 1.13 -5.97
N MET A 98 -15.82 1.44 -7.11
CA MET A 98 -16.55 1.75 -8.35
C MET A 98 -17.40 0.57 -8.83
N LYS A 99 -16.86 -0.66 -8.74
CA LYS A 99 -17.64 -1.87 -9.06
C LYS A 99 -18.80 -2.07 -8.11
N ALA A 100 -18.62 -1.86 -6.82
CA ALA A 100 -19.68 -1.94 -5.82
C ALA A 100 -20.76 -0.86 -6.03
N ALA A 101 -20.37 0.30 -6.56
CA ALA A 101 -21.29 1.37 -6.95
C ALA A 101 -22.02 1.12 -8.26
N GLY A 102 -21.74 0.00 -8.98
CA GLY A 102 -22.41 -0.37 -10.22
C GLY A 102 -21.83 0.28 -11.49
N CYS A 103 -20.64 0.90 -11.41
CA CYS A 103 -20.02 1.51 -12.59
C CYS A 103 -19.63 0.46 -13.63
N SER A 104 -19.80 0.83 -14.90
CA SER A 104 -19.36 0.04 -16.04
C SER A 104 -17.85 -0.02 -16.18
N GLU A 105 -17.31 -1.00 -16.90
CA GLU A 105 -15.86 -1.09 -17.17
C GLU A 105 -15.32 0.14 -17.92
N GLU A 106 -16.14 0.74 -18.80
CA GLU A 106 -15.75 1.95 -19.52
C GLU A 106 -15.61 3.16 -18.59
N GLU A 107 -16.56 3.35 -17.69
CA GLU A 107 -16.50 4.42 -16.68
C GLU A 107 -15.31 4.25 -15.75
N ILE A 108 -15.02 3.02 -15.33
CA ILE A 108 -13.85 2.71 -14.49
C ILE A 108 -12.57 3.03 -15.28
N ARG A 109 -12.47 2.57 -16.53
CA ARG A 109 -11.30 2.84 -17.37
C ARG A 109 -11.10 4.34 -17.57
N LYS A 110 -12.16 5.10 -17.82
CA LYS A 110 -12.12 6.56 -17.94
C LYS A 110 -11.61 7.20 -16.62
N ALA A 111 -12.13 6.78 -15.48
CA ALA A 111 -11.72 7.29 -14.18
C ALA A 111 -10.23 7.01 -13.88
N PHE A 112 -9.70 5.83 -14.27
CA PHE A 112 -8.29 5.48 -14.12
C PHE A 112 -7.37 6.24 -15.08
N ASN A 113 -7.88 6.82 -16.14
CA ASN A 113 -7.12 7.62 -17.11
C ASN A 113 -7.37 9.14 -16.95
N THR A 114 -8.19 9.57 -15.99
CA THR A 114 -8.42 10.99 -15.71
C THR A 114 -7.45 11.47 -14.65
N LYS A 115 -6.80 12.61 -14.88
CA LYS A 115 -5.85 13.21 -13.93
C LYS A 115 -6.58 13.78 -12.71
N HIS A 116 -6.00 13.55 -11.54
CA HIS A 116 -6.46 14.10 -10.27
C HIS A 116 -5.25 14.61 -9.47
N GLU A 117 -5.49 15.57 -8.61
CA GLU A 117 -4.56 15.91 -7.55
C GLU A 117 -4.50 14.76 -6.55
N MET A 118 -3.30 14.34 -6.20
CA MET A 118 -3.07 13.27 -5.24
C MET A 118 -1.72 13.43 -4.55
N SER A 119 -1.65 13.00 -3.31
CA SER A 119 -0.39 12.86 -2.60
C SER A 119 0.16 11.45 -2.81
N VAL A 120 1.42 11.35 -3.20
CA VAL A 120 2.11 10.08 -3.41
C VAL A 120 3.33 9.97 -2.51
N PHE A 121 3.64 8.75 -2.10
CA PHE A 121 4.82 8.47 -1.31
C PHE A 121 6.09 8.78 -2.10
N SER A 122 7.07 9.39 -1.42
CA SER A 122 8.47 9.36 -1.81
C SER A 122 9.33 9.05 -0.59
N TRP A 123 10.59 8.65 -0.80
CA TRP A 123 11.52 8.42 0.32
C TRP A 123 11.87 9.69 1.10
N GLU A 124 11.54 10.86 0.56
CA GLU A 124 11.75 12.18 1.17
C GLU A 124 10.49 12.71 1.86
N GLY A 125 9.39 11.95 1.81
CA GLY A 125 8.08 12.31 2.34
C GLY A 125 6.97 12.25 1.29
N GLU A 126 5.78 12.68 1.67
CA GLU A 126 4.65 12.78 0.75
C GLU A 126 4.88 13.90 -0.27
N LYS A 127 4.52 13.63 -1.51
CA LYS A 127 4.65 14.56 -2.62
C LYS A 127 3.31 14.76 -3.30
N ASP A 128 2.83 16.00 -3.32
CA ASP A 128 1.63 16.37 -4.07
C ASP A 128 1.93 16.44 -5.57
N THR A 129 1.06 15.85 -6.35
CA THR A 129 1.22 15.77 -7.80
C THR A 129 -0.12 15.60 -8.50
N ILE A 130 -0.13 15.90 -9.80
CA ILE A 130 -1.30 15.70 -10.66
C ILE A 130 -0.97 14.55 -11.61
N MET A 131 -1.59 13.40 -11.41
CA MET A 131 -1.43 12.24 -12.29
C MET A 131 -2.70 11.41 -12.39
N THR A 132 -2.72 10.46 -13.31
CA THR A 132 -3.84 9.51 -13.38
C THR A 132 -3.68 8.42 -12.31
N PRO A 133 -4.78 7.80 -11.83
CA PRO A 133 -4.70 6.63 -10.95
C PRO A 133 -3.88 5.48 -11.56
N LEU A 134 -3.91 5.31 -12.87
CA LEU A 134 -3.09 4.31 -13.56
C LEU A 134 -1.59 4.66 -13.48
N ASP A 135 -1.25 5.95 -13.64
CA ASP A 135 0.14 6.39 -13.51
C ASP A 135 0.64 6.28 -12.08
N SER A 136 -0.22 6.50 -11.07
CA SER A 136 0.16 6.27 -9.67
C SER A 136 0.46 4.79 -9.40
N ILE A 137 -0.31 3.86 -9.99
CA ILE A 137 0.00 2.43 -9.90
C ILE A 137 1.37 2.13 -10.53
N ARG A 138 1.65 2.66 -11.72
CA ARG A 138 2.97 2.53 -12.37
C ARG A 138 4.08 3.12 -11.52
N TYR A 139 3.88 4.31 -10.97
CA TYR A 139 4.82 4.98 -10.09
C TYR A 139 5.21 4.11 -8.90
N TYR A 140 4.22 3.53 -8.19
CA TYR A 140 4.48 2.66 -7.04
C TYR A 140 5.17 1.35 -7.37
N LYS A 141 5.10 0.86 -8.63
CA LYS A 141 5.86 -0.32 -9.07
C LYS A 141 7.36 -0.07 -9.15
N HIS A 142 7.80 1.18 -9.22
CA HIS A 142 9.22 1.53 -9.24
C HIS A 142 9.86 1.59 -7.85
N PHE A 143 9.07 1.53 -6.78
CA PHE A 143 9.62 1.55 -5.43
C PHE A 143 9.94 0.15 -4.92
N LEU A 144 11.17 -0.02 -4.46
CA LEU A 144 11.57 -1.20 -3.72
C LEU A 144 10.86 -1.23 -2.37
N ARG A 145 10.48 -2.42 -1.93
CA ARG A 145 9.80 -2.63 -0.65
C ARG A 145 10.59 -3.62 0.17
N ALA A 146 10.68 -3.38 1.46
CA ALA A 146 11.27 -4.28 2.42
C ALA A 146 10.28 -4.58 3.54
N GLY A 147 10.31 -5.80 4.05
CA GLY A 147 9.60 -6.22 5.24
C GLY A 147 10.59 -6.84 6.20
N PHE A 148 10.43 -6.55 7.49
CA PHE A 148 11.24 -7.12 8.56
C PHE A 148 10.33 -7.66 9.65
N MET A 149 10.66 -8.85 10.16
CA MET A 149 10.00 -9.45 11.29
C MET A 149 11.07 -10.07 12.22
N SER A 150 10.98 -9.74 13.49
CA SER A 150 11.79 -10.36 14.55
C SER A 150 10.87 -11.04 15.54
N MET A 151 11.19 -12.27 15.90
CA MET A 151 10.43 -13.06 16.88
C MET A 151 11.39 -13.65 17.92
N ASP A 152 10.95 -13.66 19.16
CA ASP A 152 11.64 -14.42 20.21
C ASP A 152 11.27 -15.91 20.03
N PRO A 153 12.24 -16.83 19.87
CA PRO A 153 11.94 -18.25 19.68
C PRO A 153 11.54 -18.98 20.97
N ILE A 154 11.62 -18.31 22.13
CA ILE A 154 11.41 -18.93 23.45
C ILE A 154 10.04 -18.61 24.03
N THR A 155 9.32 -17.61 23.51
CA THR A 155 7.97 -17.19 23.98
C THR A 155 6.85 -17.67 23.08
#